data_fde507c031ca11c6253f7422160f0138
#
_entry.id   fde507c031ca11c6253f7422160f0138
#
_cell.length_a   1.000
_cell.length_b   1.000
_cell.length_c   1.000
_cell.angle_alpha   90.00
_cell.angle_beta   90.00
_cell.angle_gamma   90.00
#
_symmetry.space_group_name_H-M   'P 1'
#
loop_
_entity.id
_entity.type
_entity.pdbx_description
1 polymer ?
#
loop_
_entity_poly.entity_id
_entity_poly.type
_entity_poly.pdbx_seq_one_letter_code
_entity_poly.pdbx_strand_id
1 'polypeptide(L)'
;VVQFQIQWVGTPNYTSGRGGRAPVAIVDHITAGLYPGTLNWMQNPAAQASAHYLILQDGRILQLVRDEDTAWANGYVERPTWRLYDGTNPNRYTLSIEHENLSGGHLTEAQYQASLWLHKQLIERWDIPISRDTIIGHNQIDTVNRPHDPGLEFPWNRLFLDLQEWQGGEQGVEPWKEQLVEQARQEGLITEYHNPDEAASKWFVLAVALNLLKKLGK
;
A
#
# COMPACT_ATOMS: atom_id res chain seq x y z
N VAL A 1 -7.70 2.99 -19.89
CA VAL A 1 -7.71 3.09 -18.42
C VAL A 1 -8.32 1.81 -17.88
N VAL A 2 -7.58 1.01 -17.12
CA VAL A 2 -8.13 -0.20 -16.47
C VAL A 2 -9.05 0.29 -15.35
N GLN A 3 -10.33 -0.08 -15.41
CA GLN A 3 -11.29 0.25 -14.37
C GLN A 3 -11.34 -0.91 -13.36
N PHE A 4 -10.79 -0.73 -12.18
CA PHE A 4 -10.90 -1.72 -11.11
C PHE A 4 -12.29 -1.69 -10.48
N GLN A 5 -12.77 -2.87 -10.08
CA GLN A 5 -14.04 -3.04 -9.36
C GLN A 5 -13.84 -4.02 -8.21
N ILE A 6 -14.49 -3.73 -7.09
CA ILE A 6 -14.52 -4.63 -5.95
C ILE A 6 -15.71 -5.56 -6.08
N GLN A 7 -15.46 -6.86 -6.18
CA GLN A 7 -16.48 -7.89 -6.21
C GLN A 7 -16.76 -8.39 -4.79
N TRP A 8 -17.99 -8.20 -4.32
CA TRP A 8 -18.42 -8.77 -3.04
C TRP A 8 -18.61 -10.28 -3.17
N VAL A 9 -17.95 -11.05 -2.32
CA VAL A 9 -18.06 -12.53 -2.25
C VAL A 9 -18.47 -13.02 -0.86
N GLY A 10 -18.15 -12.27 0.19
CA GLY A 10 -18.49 -12.58 1.59
C GLY A 10 -17.76 -13.78 2.17
N THR A 11 -17.82 -13.89 3.50
CA THR A 11 -17.33 -15.03 4.29
C THR A 11 -18.12 -15.07 5.61
N PRO A 12 -18.33 -16.26 6.24
CA PRO A 12 -18.86 -16.35 7.60
C PRO A 12 -17.82 -16.02 8.69
N ASN A 13 -16.53 -15.92 8.33
CA ASN A 13 -15.41 -15.78 9.28
C ASN A 13 -15.13 -14.30 9.57
N TYR A 14 -15.99 -13.65 10.35
CA TYR A 14 -15.78 -12.27 10.77
C TYR A 14 -16.54 -11.98 12.08
N THR A 15 -16.22 -10.88 12.72
CA THR A 15 -16.98 -10.35 13.85
C THR A 15 -17.67 -9.07 13.40
N SER A 16 -18.99 -8.97 13.65
CA SER A 16 -19.75 -7.77 13.31
C SER A 16 -19.26 -6.57 14.12
N GLY A 17 -19.03 -5.47 13.44
CA GLY A 17 -18.47 -4.24 13.99
C GLY A 17 -17.01 -4.35 14.41
N ARG A 18 -16.46 -3.25 14.93
CA ARG A 18 -15.05 -3.10 15.33
C ARG A 18 -14.87 -2.82 16.81
N GLY A 19 -15.91 -3.02 17.63
CA GLY A 19 -15.85 -2.72 19.05
C GLY A 19 -15.63 -1.23 19.37
N GLY A 20 -16.20 -0.34 18.55
CA GLY A 20 -16.08 1.12 18.71
C GLY A 20 -14.79 1.72 18.15
N ARG A 21 -14.00 0.96 17.39
CA ARG A 21 -12.75 1.42 16.76
C ARG A 21 -12.93 1.65 15.27
N ALA A 22 -12.11 2.53 14.72
CA ALA A 22 -11.98 2.73 13.27
C ALA A 22 -10.66 2.13 12.76
N PRO A 23 -10.56 1.76 11.47
CA PRO A 23 -9.30 1.42 10.84
C PRO A 23 -8.29 2.57 10.92
N VAL A 24 -7.07 2.28 11.33
CA VAL A 24 -5.95 3.23 11.38
C VAL A 24 -4.77 2.77 10.53
N ALA A 25 -4.79 1.53 10.04
CA ALA A 25 -3.73 0.96 9.24
C ALA A 25 -4.25 -0.10 8.26
N ILE A 26 -3.50 -0.29 7.17
CA ILE A 26 -3.65 -1.38 6.22
C ILE A 26 -2.55 -2.40 6.51
N VAL A 27 -2.92 -3.68 6.55
CA VAL A 27 -2.00 -4.80 6.72
C VAL A 27 -1.99 -5.63 5.46
N ASP A 28 -0.83 -5.73 4.82
CA ASP A 28 -0.63 -6.55 3.64
C ASP A 28 -0.17 -7.96 4.01
N HIS A 29 -0.76 -8.94 3.33
CA HIS A 29 -0.52 -10.36 3.50
C HIS A 29 -0.31 -11.05 2.16
N ILE A 30 0.23 -12.28 2.19
CA ILE A 30 0.14 -13.23 1.09
C ILE A 30 -0.65 -14.45 1.53
N THR A 31 -1.41 -15.00 0.60
CA THR A 31 -2.31 -16.12 0.87
C THR A 31 -1.61 -17.46 1.12
N ALA A 32 -0.34 -17.60 0.78
CA ALA A 32 0.39 -18.88 0.73
C ALA A 32 -0.42 -19.99 0.01
N GLY A 33 -1.20 -19.59 -0.99
CA GLY A 33 -2.09 -20.46 -1.77
C GLY A 33 -2.58 -19.75 -3.02
N LEU A 34 -3.29 -20.49 -3.89
CA LEU A 34 -3.83 -19.96 -5.14
C LEU A 34 -5.36 -20.00 -5.16
N TYR A 35 -5.96 -19.09 -5.94
CA TYR A 35 -7.38 -19.10 -6.27
C TYR A 35 -7.73 -20.35 -7.13
N PRO A 36 -8.89 -21.00 -6.96
CA PRO A 36 -9.95 -20.66 -6.00
C PRO A 36 -9.75 -21.26 -4.59
N GLY A 37 -8.70 -22.04 -4.36
CA GLY A 37 -8.47 -22.74 -3.10
C GLY A 37 -8.43 -21.81 -1.88
N THR A 38 -7.74 -20.68 -2.00
CA THR A 38 -7.65 -19.66 -0.95
C THR A 38 -9.00 -19.05 -0.61
N LEU A 39 -9.80 -18.68 -1.63
CA LEU A 39 -11.14 -18.16 -1.40
C LEU A 39 -12.03 -19.20 -0.71
N ASN A 40 -12.01 -20.44 -1.19
CA ASN A 40 -12.79 -21.54 -0.58
C ASN A 40 -12.39 -21.77 0.88
N TRP A 41 -11.10 -21.66 1.20
CA TRP A 41 -10.59 -21.76 2.57
C TRP A 41 -11.15 -20.63 3.43
N MET A 42 -11.04 -19.37 3.02
CA MET A 42 -11.54 -18.23 3.78
C MET A 42 -13.08 -18.22 3.91
N GLN A 43 -13.79 -18.87 3.01
CA GLN A 43 -15.25 -19.03 3.09
C GLN A 43 -15.69 -20.26 3.89
N ASN A 44 -14.77 -21.15 4.26
CA ASN A 44 -15.06 -22.28 5.11
C ASN A 44 -15.12 -21.84 6.58
N PRO A 45 -16.25 -22.03 7.31
CA PRO A 45 -16.34 -21.67 8.73
C PRO A 45 -15.27 -22.34 9.60
N ALA A 46 -14.83 -23.52 9.25
CA ALA A 46 -13.82 -24.28 10.01
C ALA A 46 -12.41 -23.63 9.91
N ALA A 47 -12.16 -22.80 8.91
CA ALA A 47 -10.87 -22.13 8.74
C ALA A 47 -10.62 -21.06 9.81
N GLN A 48 -11.69 -20.43 10.32
CA GLN A 48 -11.63 -19.34 11.30
C GLN A 48 -10.60 -18.25 10.91
N ALA A 49 -10.48 -17.99 9.61
CA ALA A 49 -9.58 -17.02 9.02
C ALA A 49 -10.27 -16.28 7.88
N SER A 50 -9.96 -15.00 7.73
CA SER A 50 -10.44 -14.15 6.64
C SER A 50 -9.56 -12.92 6.48
N ALA A 51 -9.77 -12.18 5.40
CA ALA A 51 -9.29 -10.83 5.21
C ALA A 51 -10.44 -9.93 4.75
N HIS A 52 -10.26 -8.62 4.74
CA HIS A 52 -11.24 -7.72 4.14
C HIS A 52 -11.24 -7.90 2.62
N TYR A 53 -10.06 -7.98 2.04
CA TYR A 53 -9.87 -8.08 0.59
C TYR A 53 -8.91 -9.19 0.22
N LEU A 54 -9.16 -9.78 -0.95
CA LEU A 54 -8.27 -10.72 -1.63
C LEU A 54 -8.01 -10.20 -3.04
N ILE A 55 -6.75 -9.95 -3.38
CA ILE A 55 -6.33 -9.52 -4.71
C ILE A 55 -5.71 -10.70 -5.45
N LEU A 56 -6.30 -11.06 -6.57
CA LEU A 56 -5.86 -12.19 -7.39
C LEU A 56 -4.70 -11.77 -8.31
N GLN A 57 -3.94 -12.76 -8.81
CA GLN A 57 -2.82 -12.50 -9.71
C GLN A 57 -3.24 -11.82 -11.03
N ASP A 58 -4.49 -11.98 -11.44
CA ASP A 58 -5.05 -11.33 -12.63
C ASP A 58 -5.58 -9.90 -12.37
N GLY A 59 -5.46 -9.40 -11.14
CA GLY A 59 -5.88 -8.06 -10.75
C GLY A 59 -7.34 -7.93 -10.29
N ARG A 60 -8.10 -9.03 -10.20
CA ARG A 60 -9.43 -9.00 -9.60
C ARG A 60 -9.33 -8.74 -8.09
N ILE A 61 -10.26 -7.92 -7.58
CA ILE A 61 -10.35 -7.57 -6.16
C ILE A 61 -11.65 -8.16 -5.60
N LEU A 62 -11.51 -9.10 -4.68
CA LEU A 62 -12.62 -9.73 -4.00
C LEU A 62 -12.74 -9.17 -2.58
N GLN A 63 -13.95 -8.78 -2.15
CA GLN A 63 -14.21 -8.35 -0.78
C GLN A 63 -14.94 -9.46 -0.03
N LEU A 64 -14.33 -9.90 1.09
CA LEU A 64 -14.89 -10.97 1.93
C LEU A 64 -15.55 -10.41 3.20
N VAL A 65 -14.99 -9.34 3.78
CA VAL A 65 -15.49 -8.70 5.00
C VAL A 65 -15.69 -7.21 4.73
N ARG A 66 -16.78 -6.64 5.24
CA ARG A 66 -17.02 -5.19 5.17
C ARG A 66 -15.97 -4.43 5.96
N ASP A 67 -15.62 -3.21 5.54
CA ASP A 67 -14.64 -2.39 6.25
C ASP A 67 -15.09 -2.03 7.67
N GLU A 68 -16.39 -1.95 7.90
CA GLU A 68 -17.02 -1.67 9.21
C GLU A 68 -16.99 -2.87 10.15
N ASP A 69 -16.68 -4.06 9.67
CA ASP A 69 -16.59 -5.31 10.43
C ASP A 69 -15.14 -5.70 10.69
N THR A 70 -14.93 -6.69 11.54
CA THR A 70 -13.62 -7.19 11.94
C THR A 70 -13.30 -8.48 11.20
N ALA A 71 -12.38 -8.47 10.25
CA ALA A 71 -11.82 -9.68 9.66
C ALA A 71 -10.91 -10.42 10.65
N TRP A 72 -10.78 -11.74 10.48
CA TRP A 72 -9.91 -12.58 11.31
C TRP A 72 -8.60 -12.85 10.56
N ALA A 73 -7.78 -11.80 10.38
CA ALA A 73 -6.59 -11.83 9.54
C ALA A 73 -5.29 -11.93 10.34
N ASN A 74 -5.19 -11.20 11.45
CA ASN A 74 -3.92 -10.98 12.14
C ASN A 74 -3.62 -12.03 13.24
N GLY A 75 -4.50 -13.03 13.44
CA GLY A 75 -4.27 -14.20 14.28
C GLY A 75 -3.65 -13.91 15.65
N TYR A 76 -2.51 -14.51 15.91
CA TYR A 76 -1.72 -14.26 17.11
C TYR A 76 -0.81 -13.05 16.93
N VAL A 77 -0.58 -12.33 18.03
CA VAL A 77 0.40 -11.24 18.09
C VAL A 77 1.54 -11.72 18.98
N GLU A 78 2.69 -11.96 18.38
CA GLU A 78 3.87 -12.39 19.12
C GLU A 78 5.08 -11.52 18.76
N ARG A 79 5.66 -10.85 19.76
CA ARG A 79 6.80 -9.92 19.64
C ARG A 79 6.57 -8.84 18.57
N PRO A 80 5.47 -8.08 18.63
CA PRO A 80 5.16 -7.08 17.62
C PRO A 80 6.22 -5.98 17.57
N THR A 81 6.54 -5.55 16.35
CA THR A 81 7.38 -4.38 16.10
C THR A 81 6.57 -3.20 15.57
N TRP A 82 5.29 -3.42 15.32
CA TRP A 82 4.39 -2.38 14.84
C TRP A 82 4.19 -1.29 15.90
N ARG A 83 4.53 -0.06 15.55
CA ARG A 83 4.53 1.08 16.50
C ARG A 83 3.14 1.49 17.00
N LEU A 84 2.08 1.21 16.22
CA LEU A 84 0.71 1.53 16.59
C LEU A 84 -0.01 0.38 17.32
N TYR A 85 0.69 -0.73 17.60
CA TYR A 85 0.13 -1.82 18.39
C TYR A 85 -0.08 -1.37 19.85
N ASP A 86 -1.32 -1.44 20.33
CA ASP A 86 -1.72 -0.95 21.65
C ASP A 86 -1.99 -2.07 22.70
N GLY A 87 -1.62 -3.31 22.36
CA GLY A 87 -1.83 -4.46 23.25
C GLY A 87 -3.22 -5.11 23.11
N THR A 88 -4.09 -4.59 22.25
CA THR A 88 -5.43 -5.17 21.99
C THR A 88 -5.45 -5.92 20.66
N ASN A 89 -6.58 -6.58 20.32
CA ASN A 89 -6.74 -7.31 19.07
C ASN A 89 -6.63 -6.38 17.85
N PRO A 90 -5.55 -6.49 17.05
CA PRO A 90 -5.29 -5.60 15.93
C PRO A 90 -6.33 -5.70 14.81
N ASN A 91 -7.04 -6.81 14.68
CA ASN A 91 -8.12 -6.94 13.70
C ASN A 91 -9.19 -5.85 13.82
N ARG A 92 -9.39 -5.29 15.02
CA ARG A 92 -10.40 -4.27 15.28
C ARG A 92 -10.07 -2.90 14.71
N TYR A 93 -8.79 -2.63 14.43
CA TYR A 93 -8.33 -1.30 13.96
C TYR A 93 -7.41 -1.35 12.75
N THR A 94 -7.43 -2.48 12.03
CA THR A 94 -6.73 -2.63 10.75
C THR A 94 -7.67 -3.10 9.65
N LEU A 95 -7.30 -2.80 8.40
CA LEU A 95 -7.85 -3.40 7.19
C LEU A 95 -6.81 -4.36 6.63
N SER A 96 -7.19 -5.59 6.29
CA SER A 96 -6.27 -6.61 5.82
C SER A 96 -6.50 -6.92 4.35
N ILE A 97 -5.43 -6.91 3.57
CA ILE A 97 -5.41 -7.22 2.14
C ILE A 97 -4.53 -8.45 1.93
N GLU A 98 -5.13 -9.53 1.47
CA GLU A 98 -4.43 -10.73 1.03
C GLU A 98 -4.08 -10.63 -0.45
N HIS A 99 -2.83 -10.95 -0.79
CA HIS A 99 -2.37 -11.03 -2.18
C HIS A 99 -2.18 -12.50 -2.55
N GLU A 100 -2.84 -12.95 -3.60
CA GLU A 100 -2.69 -14.32 -4.10
C GLU A 100 -1.23 -14.58 -4.48
N ASN A 101 -0.54 -15.38 -3.65
CA ASN A 101 0.87 -15.73 -3.85
C ASN A 101 1.23 -16.97 -3.05
N LEU A 102 2.01 -17.88 -3.63
CA LEU A 102 2.40 -19.14 -2.98
C LEU A 102 3.54 -18.97 -1.98
N SER A 103 4.49 -18.09 -2.26
CA SER A 103 5.80 -18.12 -1.58
C SER A 103 6.36 -16.74 -1.21
N GLY A 104 5.60 -15.67 -1.38
CA GLY A 104 6.09 -14.31 -1.14
C GLY A 104 7.01 -13.77 -2.23
N GLY A 105 6.92 -14.33 -3.45
CA GLY A 105 7.55 -13.80 -4.64
C GLY A 105 6.91 -12.51 -5.14
N HIS A 106 7.37 -12.03 -6.28
CA HIS A 106 6.85 -10.81 -6.90
C HIS A 106 5.35 -10.87 -7.18
N LEU A 107 4.66 -9.77 -6.95
CA LEU A 107 3.30 -9.58 -7.45
C LEU A 107 3.33 -9.46 -8.97
N THR A 108 2.29 -9.96 -9.66
CA THR A 108 2.10 -9.63 -11.07
C THR A 108 1.82 -8.14 -11.23
N GLU A 109 2.07 -7.58 -12.42
CA GLU A 109 1.77 -6.16 -12.65
C GLU A 109 0.27 -5.86 -12.49
N ALA A 110 -0.61 -6.74 -12.97
CA ALA A 110 -2.05 -6.61 -12.79
C ALA A 110 -2.45 -6.60 -11.31
N GLN A 111 -1.86 -7.49 -10.51
CA GLN A 111 -2.08 -7.58 -9.08
C GLN A 111 -1.55 -6.34 -8.34
N TYR A 112 -0.36 -5.86 -8.71
CA TYR A 112 0.23 -4.64 -8.15
C TYR A 112 -0.64 -3.41 -8.41
N GLN A 113 -1.10 -3.22 -9.65
CA GLN A 113 -1.95 -2.08 -10.00
C GLN A 113 -3.30 -2.13 -9.27
N ALA A 114 -3.88 -3.32 -9.10
CA ALA A 114 -5.09 -3.52 -8.30
C ALA A 114 -4.84 -3.20 -6.82
N SER A 115 -3.71 -3.61 -6.28
CA SER A 115 -3.29 -3.34 -4.90
C SER A 115 -3.11 -1.83 -4.68
N LEU A 116 -2.34 -1.16 -5.54
CA LEU A 116 -2.15 0.29 -5.48
C LEU A 116 -3.48 1.04 -5.53
N TRP A 117 -4.38 0.66 -6.44
CA TRP A 117 -5.70 1.28 -6.54
C TRP A 117 -6.51 1.08 -5.25
N LEU A 118 -6.52 -0.15 -4.70
CA LEU A 118 -7.26 -0.45 -3.46
C LEU A 118 -6.69 0.33 -2.27
N HIS A 119 -5.36 0.42 -2.13
CA HIS A 119 -4.73 1.24 -1.09
C HIS A 119 -5.20 2.69 -1.15
N LYS A 120 -5.22 3.31 -2.34
CA LYS A 120 -5.72 4.68 -2.53
C LYS A 120 -7.16 4.82 -2.04
N GLN A 121 -8.05 3.88 -2.41
CA GLN A 121 -9.45 3.90 -1.97
C GLN A 121 -9.61 3.80 -0.44
N LEU A 122 -8.80 2.95 0.21
CA LEU A 122 -8.86 2.76 1.66
C LEU A 122 -8.24 3.93 2.42
N ILE A 123 -7.15 4.50 1.90
CA ILE A 123 -6.51 5.70 2.43
C ILE A 123 -7.49 6.87 2.45
N GLU A 124 -8.15 7.15 1.34
CA GLU A 124 -9.15 8.23 1.24
C GLU A 124 -10.36 7.97 2.15
N ARG A 125 -10.90 6.75 2.12
CA ARG A 125 -12.12 6.41 2.87
C ARG A 125 -11.95 6.52 4.38
N TRP A 126 -10.78 6.15 4.89
CA TRP A 126 -10.52 6.03 6.32
C TRP A 126 -9.53 7.05 6.86
N ASP A 127 -9.09 7.98 6.03
CA ASP A 127 -8.09 9.01 6.38
C ASP A 127 -6.80 8.41 6.96
N ILE A 128 -6.32 7.32 6.31
CA ILE A 128 -5.11 6.61 6.75
C ILE A 128 -3.88 7.34 6.20
N PRO A 129 -2.97 7.84 7.05
CA PRO A 129 -1.75 8.49 6.58
C PRO A 129 -0.85 7.54 5.78
N ILE A 130 -0.16 8.05 4.76
CA ILE A 130 0.83 7.27 4.00
C ILE A 130 2.14 7.22 4.79
N SER A 131 2.34 6.13 5.52
CA SER A 131 3.56 5.92 6.31
C SER A 131 3.85 4.43 6.55
N ARG A 132 5.10 4.13 6.95
CA ARG A 132 5.52 2.77 7.34
C ARG A 132 4.93 2.31 8.68
N ASP A 133 4.18 3.15 9.39
CA ASP A 133 3.45 2.79 10.59
C ASP A 133 1.97 2.47 10.30
N THR A 134 1.45 2.88 9.13
CA THR A 134 0.03 2.76 8.77
C THR A 134 -0.23 1.87 7.56
N ILE A 135 0.80 1.56 6.76
CA ILE A 135 0.78 0.55 5.69
C ILE A 135 1.91 -0.42 5.99
N ILE A 136 1.55 -1.59 6.49
CA ILE A 136 2.47 -2.54 7.12
C ILE A 136 2.29 -3.95 6.60
N GLY A 137 3.30 -4.80 6.81
CA GLY A 137 3.17 -6.25 6.61
C GLY A 137 2.74 -6.94 7.91
N HIS A 138 2.12 -8.10 7.78
CA HIS A 138 1.75 -8.94 8.93
C HIS A 138 2.96 -9.30 9.81
N ASN A 139 4.15 -9.40 9.23
CA ASN A 139 5.39 -9.63 9.95
C ASN A 139 5.73 -8.56 11.00
N GLN A 140 5.10 -7.38 10.96
CA GLN A 140 5.28 -6.36 12.00
C GLN A 140 4.34 -6.57 13.20
N ILE A 141 3.24 -7.32 13.00
CA ILE A 141 2.28 -7.69 14.06
C ILE A 141 2.73 -8.98 14.75
N ASP A 142 3.17 -9.96 13.97
CA ASP A 142 3.66 -11.25 14.47
C ASP A 142 5.01 -11.58 13.84
N THR A 143 6.08 -11.22 14.54
CA THR A 143 7.45 -11.46 14.05
C THR A 143 7.89 -12.91 14.20
N VAL A 144 7.16 -13.73 14.94
CA VAL A 144 7.54 -15.12 15.24
C VAL A 144 6.85 -16.11 14.30
N ASN A 145 5.53 -16.02 14.16
CA ASN A 145 4.78 -16.98 13.35
C ASN A 145 4.59 -16.50 11.90
N ARG A 146 4.78 -15.19 11.64
CA ARG A 146 4.63 -14.58 10.31
C ARG A 146 5.83 -13.73 9.88
N PRO A 147 7.09 -14.20 10.10
CA PRO A 147 8.30 -13.39 9.91
C PRO A 147 8.51 -12.93 8.46
N HIS A 148 7.85 -13.57 7.50
CA HIS A 148 8.02 -13.32 6.07
C HIS A 148 6.72 -12.96 5.35
N ASP A 149 5.66 -12.58 6.06
CA ASP A 149 4.40 -12.17 5.47
C ASP A 149 4.34 -10.62 5.37
N PRO A 150 4.21 -10.04 4.17
CA PRO A 150 3.76 -10.57 2.86
C PRO A 150 4.88 -11.09 1.94
N GLY A 151 6.08 -11.31 2.39
CA GLY A 151 7.20 -11.79 1.61
C GLY A 151 8.29 -10.75 1.38
N LEU A 152 9.52 -11.24 1.13
CA LEU A 152 10.69 -10.37 0.95
C LEU A 152 10.64 -9.57 -0.36
N GLU A 153 9.92 -10.08 -1.35
CA GLU A 153 9.78 -9.46 -2.68
C GLU A 153 8.52 -8.60 -2.82
N PHE A 154 7.80 -8.36 -1.72
CA PHE A 154 6.68 -7.42 -1.73
C PHE A 154 7.19 -6.02 -2.10
N PRO A 155 6.54 -5.32 -3.06
CA PRO A 155 7.11 -4.14 -3.70
C PRO A 155 6.96 -2.87 -2.86
N TRP A 156 7.39 -2.88 -1.59
CA TRP A 156 7.22 -1.79 -0.64
C TRP A 156 7.70 -0.44 -1.16
N ASN A 157 8.91 -0.39 -1.73
CA ASN A 157 9.48 0.88 -2.18
C ASN A 157 8.65 1.48 -3.33
N ARG A 158 8.24 0.65 -4.27
CA ARG A 158 7.38 1.07 -5.37
C ARG A 158 6.02 1.56 -4.85
N LEU A 159 5.38 0.80 -3.96
CA LEU A 159 4.08 1.14 -3.38
C LEU A 159 4.12 2.51 -2.69
N PHE A 160 5.13 2.77 -1.85
CA PHE A 160 5.24 4.05 -1.16
C PHE A 160 5.54 5.21 -2.09
N LEU A 161 6.40 5.02 -3.11
CA LEU A 161 6.66 6.03 -4.13
C LEU A 161 5.38 6.38 -4.90
N ASP A 162 4.66 5.38 -5.41
CA ASP A 162 3.44 5.58 -6.19
C ASP A 162 2.29 6.20 -5.35
N LEU A 163 2.21 5.89 -4.05
CA LEU A 163 1.24 6.51 -3.13
C LEU A 163 1.60 7.96 -2.80
N GLN A 164 2.88 8.27 -2.59
CA GLN A 164 3.35 9.63 -2.34
C GLN A 164 3.18 10.52 -3.56
N GLU A 165 3.49 10.00 -4.75
CA GLU A 165 3.28 10.70 -6.01
C GLU A 165 1.79 11.00 -6.24
N TRP A 166 0.92 10.02 -5.99
CA TRP A 166 -0.53 10.22 -6.06
C TRP A 166 -1.01 11.30 -5.09
N GLN A 167 -0.60 11.26 -3.83
CA GLN A 167 -0.99 12.26 -2.83
C GLN A 167 -0.48 13.67 -3.18
N GLY A 168 0.76 13.77 -3.69
CA GLY A 168 1.32 15.04 -4.17
C GLY A 168 0.58 15.58 -5.40
N GLY A 169 0.16 14.69 -6.32
CA GLY A 169 -0.61 15.05 -7.50
C GLY A 169 -2.02 15.57 -7.20
N GLU A 170 -2.68 15.05 -6.15
CA GLU A 170 -4.02 15.50 -5.74
C GLU A 170 -4.01 16.84 -5.02
N GLN A 171 -2.95 17.15 -4.28
CA GLN A 171 -2.80 18.43 -3.60
C GLN A 171 -2.45 19.58 -4.58
N GLY A 172 -2.18 19.24 -5.85
CA GLY A 172 -1.61 20.17 -6.83
C GLY A 172 -0.19 20.56 -6.44
N VAL A 173 0.63 20.85 -7.44
CA VAL A 173 1.96 21.37 -7.17
C VAL A 173 1.82 22.73 -6.50
N GLU A 174 2.47 22.91 -5.35
CA GLU A 174 2.45 24.21 -4.66
C GLU A 174 2.97 25.32 -5.61
N PRO A 175 2.26 26.46 -5.74
CA PRO A 175 2.58 27.48 -6.74
C PRO A 175 4.05 27.95 -6.73
N TRP A 176 4.69 27.97 -5.58
CA TRP A 176 6.10 28.34 -5.47
C TRP A 176 7.06 27.30 -6.08
N LYS A 177 6.70 26.00 -6.05
CA LYS A 177 7.49 24.93 -6.68
C LYS A 177 7.41 25.04 -8.21
N GLU A 178 6.21 25.29 -8.76
CA GLU A 178 6.02 25.59 -10.18
C GLU A 178 6.85 26.80 -10.62
N GLN A 179 6.84 27.86 -9.82
CA GLN A 179 7.65 29.07 -10.09
C GLN A 179 9.15 28.77 -10.10
N LEU A 180 9.63 27.91 -9.19
CA LEU A 180 11.04 27.51 -9.17
C LEU A 180 11.44 26.72 -10.42
N VAL A 181 10.60 25.79 -10.90
CA VAL A 181 10.85 25.04 -12.13
C VAL A 181 10.88 25.98 -13.34
N GLU A 182 9.93 26.91 -13.43
CA GLU A 182 9.88 27.88 -14.53
C GLU A 182 11.08 28.84 -14.47
N GLN A 183 11.48 29.30 -13.29
CA GLN A 183 12.68 30.12 -13.13
C GLN A 183 13.94 29.35 -13.55
N ALA A 184 14.09 28.09 -13.15
CA ALA A 184 15.21 27.25 -13.54
C ALA A 184 15.30 27.04 -15.07
N ARG A 185 14.13 26.98 -15.74
CA ARG A 185 14.03 26.90 -17.21
C ARG A 185 14.43 28.21 -17.86
N GLN A 186 13.89 29.35 -17.39
CA GLN A 186 14.23 30.68 -17.90
C GLN A 186 15.73 30.97 -17.75
N GLU A 187 16.30 30.56 -16.63
CA GLU A 187 17.73 30.66 -16.37
C GLU A 187 18.54 29.60 -17.14
N GLY A 188 17.91 28.71 -17.91
CA GLY A 188 18.57 27.64 -18.68
C GLY A 188 19.38 26.67 -17.82
N LEU A 189 18.99 26.45 -16.60
CA LEU A 189 19.54 25.40 -15.72
C LEU A 189 18.97 24.04 -16.07
N ILE A 190 17.72 24.02 -16.56
CA ILE A 190 17.03 22.86 -17.10
C ILE A 190 16.45 23.22 -18.48
N THR A 191 16.28 22.21 -19.35
CA THR A 191 15.78 22.40 -20.72
C THR A 191 14.32 22.03 -20.90
N GLU A 192 13.83 21.12 -20.06
CA GLU A 192 12.47 20.59 -20.12
C GLU A 192 11.74 20.85 -18.78
N TYR A 193 10.41 20.72 -18.82
CA TYR A 193 9.63 20.76 -17.59
C TYR A 193 9.88 19.49 -16.77
N HIS A 194 10.12 19.65 -15.48
CA HIS A 194 10.21 18.57 -14.50
C HIS A 194 9.15 18.79 -13.42
N ASN A 195 8.44 17.71 -13.06
CA ASN A 195 7.51 17.77 -11.95
C ASN A 195 8.32 18.06 -10.66
N PRO A 196 8.05 19.18 -9.96
CA PRO A 196 8.84 19.58 -8.79
C PRO A 196 8.73 18.63 -7.59
N ASP A 197 7.73 17.74 -7.58
CA ASP A 197 7.55 16.73 -6.53
C ASP A 197 8.17 15.37 -6.93
N GLU A 198 8.72 15.27 -8.14
CA GLU A 198 9.41 14.05 -8.60
C GLU A 198 10.81 13.94 -7.98
N ALA A 199 11.19 12.72 -7.57
CA ALA A 199 12.51 12.47 -7.04
C ALA A 199 13.60 12.68 -8.09
N ALA A 200 14.50 13.63 -7.87
CA ALA A 200 15.61 13.92 -8.79
C ALA A 200 16.62 12.76 -8.83
N SER A 201 16.93 12.25 -10.02
CA SER A 201 18.02 11.29 -10.17
C SER A 201 19.39 11.95 -9.88
N LYS A 202 20.37 11.15 -9.44
CA LYS A 202 21.74 11.65 -9.21
C LYS A 202 22.32 12.32 -10.45
N TRP A 203 22.02 11.80 -11.64
CA TRP A 203 22.48 12.36 -12.91
C TRP A 203 21.81 13.69 -13.23
N PHE A 204 20.54 13.85 -12.94
CA PHE A 204 19.83 15.12 -13.11
C PHE A 204 20.45 16.21 -12.23
N VAL A 205 20.68 15.93 -10.93
CA VAL A 205 21.32 16.87 -10.01
C VAL A 205 22.71 17.29 -10.50
N LEU A 206 23.51 16.33 -10.99
CA LEU A 206 24.82 16.62 -11.55
C LEU A 206 24.73 17.47 -12.83
N ALA A 207 23.77 17.21 -13.71
CA ALA A 207 23.58 17.98 -14.94
C ALA A 207 23.20 19.44 -14.63
N VAL A 208 22.28 19.67 -13.69
CA VAL A 208 21.90 21.02 -13.23
C VAL A 208 23.09 21.75 -12.61
N ALA A 209 23.88 21.08 -11.76
CA ALA A 209 25.08 21.65 -11.16
C ALA A 209 26.14 22.04 -12.22
N LEU A 210 26.36 21.20 -13.24
CA LEU A 210 27.28 21.50 -14.35
C LEU A 210 26.79 22.69 -15.20
N ASN A 211 25.48 22.80 -15.45
CA ASN A 211 24.90 23.93 -16.15
C ASN A 211 25.10 25.23 -15.36
N LEU A 212 24.93 25.18 -14.05
CA LEU A 212 25.18 26.33 -13.18
C LEU A 212 26.65 26.76 -13.21
N LEU A 213 27.61 25.82 -13.12
CA LEU A 213 29.04 26.12 -13.20
C LEU A 213 29.41 26.76 -14.54
N LYS A 214 28.92 26.25 -15.67
CA LYS A 214 29.13 26.85 -17.00
C LYS A 214 28.64 28.29 -17.08
N LYS A 215 27.49 28.60 -16.47
CA LYS A 215 26.95 29.96 -16.45
C LYS A 215 27.78 30.91 -15.59
N LEU A 216 28.36 30.40 -14.52
CA LEU A 216 29.25 31.16 -13.63
C LEU A 216 30.68 31.33 -14.20
N GLY A 217 30.93 30.81 -15.41
CA GLY A 217 32.27 30.91 -16.06
C GLY A 217 33.34 30.07 -15.38
N LYS A 218 32.96 28.99 -14.71
CA LYS A 218 33.86 28.04 -14.05
C LYS A 218 33.90 26.70 -14.77
#